data_7f11301f8202440630baf76c23b70d71
#
_entry.id   7f11301f8202440630baf76c23b70d71
#
_cell.length_a   1.000
_cell.length_b   1.000
_cell.length_c   1.000
_cell.angle_alpha   90.00
_cell.angle_beta   90.00
_cell.angle_gamma   90.00
#
_symmetry.space_group_name_H-M   'P 1'
#
loop_
_entity.id
_entity.type
_entity.pdbx_description
1 polymer ?
#
loop_
_entity_poly.entity_id
_entity_poly.type
_entity_poly.pdbx_seq_one_letter_code
_entity_poly.pdbx_strand_id
1 'polypeptide(L)'
;MHGEPGVELWPRSSVLRKIRSIISRCSLSLIVVVASGCAGPEPIFKSTTYLQLHGQQKAQDEAAVCAVKAERAGLQHGTNRSGNAGAGAALGVIGGAAVGASAGLVGGPTGIAIGAAAGGAVGGILGLFAGTYKPLHPRQDYAAFVERCLKEKGYETEGWQ
;
A
#
# COMPACT_ATOMS: atom_id res chain seq x y z
N MET A 1 -36.27 32.18 -42.31
CA MET A 1 -35.47 30.98 -42.61
C MET A 1 -34.31 30.98 -41.64
N HIS A 2 -34.48 30.36 -40.47
CA HIS A 2 -33.43 30.22 -39.46
C HIS A 2 -32.91 28.78 -39.54
N GLY A 3 -31.66 28.61 -39.99
CA GLY A 3 -30.97 27.35 -39.98
C GLY A 3 -30.48 27.03 -38.58
N GLU A 4 -30.99 25.95 -38.01
CA GLU A 4 -30.46 25.40 -36.77
C GLU A 4 -29.09 24.74 -37.02
N PRO A 5 -28.06 25.00 -36.16
CA PRO A 5 -26.80 24.27 -36.26
C PRO A 5 -27.03 22.83 -35.80
N GLY A 6 -26.82 21.87 -36.70
CA GLY A 6 -26.89 20.46 -36.43
C GLY A 6 -25.86 20.08 -35.38
N VAL A 7 -26.35 19.68 -34.21
CA VAL A 7 -25.54 19.03 -33.17
C VAL A 7 -25.15 17.65 -33.70
N GLU A 8 -23.94 17.52 -34.22
CA GLU A 8 -23.38 16.23 -34.58
C GLU A 8 -23.30 15.33 -33.35
N LEU A 9 -24.17 14.34 -33.29
CA LEU A 9 -24.12 13.27 -32.27
C LEU A 9 -22.86 12.43 -32.54
N TRP A 10 -21.78 12.75 -31.82
CA TRP A 10 -20.63 11.89 -31.75
C TRP A 10 -21.04 10.48 -31.30
N PRO A 11 -20.45 9.42 -31.86
CA PRO A 11 -20.84 8.05 -31.55
C PRO A 11 -20.46 7.70 -30.11
N ARG A 12 -21.37 7.95 -29.17
CA ARG A 12 -21.22 7.66 -27.72
C ARG A 12 -20.82 6.21 -27.48
N SER A 13 -21.11 5.30 -28.37
CA SER A 13 -20.85 3.87 -28.21
C SER A 13 -19.36 3.48 -28.31
N SER A 14 -18.55 4.21 -29.08
CA SER A 14 -17.12 3.93 -29.23
C SER A 14 -16.29 4.47 -28.06
N VAL A 15 -16.65 5.65 -27.58
CA VAL A 15 -16.01 6.29 -26.43
C VAL A 15 -16.29 5.49 -25.15
N LEU A 16 -17.54 5.09 -24.94
CA LEU A 16 -17.94 4.29 -23.77
C LEU A 16 -17.25 2.91 -23.76
N ARG A 17 -17.06 2.26 -24.91
CA ARG A 17 -16.30 1.00 -25.00
C ARG A 17 -14.84 1.18 -24.63
N LYS A 18 -14.21 2.26 -25.10
CA LYS A 18 -12.82 2.56 -24.84
C LYS A 18 -12.57 2.89 -23.36
N ILE A 19 -13.48 3.68 -22.76
CA ILE A 19 -13.45 4.00 -21.32
C ILE A 19 -13.63 2.72 -20.48
N ARG A 20 -14.58 1.86 -20.84
CA ARG A 20 -14.83 0.59 -20.13
C ARG A 20 -13.62 -0.36 -20.20
N SER A 21 -12.91 -0.41 -21.33
CA SER A 21 -11.68 -1.19 -21.50
C SER A 21 -10.53 -0.64 -20.65
N ILE A 22 -10.39 0.68 -20.54
CA ILE A 22 -9.36 1.34 -19.73
C ILE A 22 -9.65 1.10 -18.23
N ILE A 23 -10.91 1.28 -17.80
CA ILE A 23 -11.31 1.04 -16.40
C ILE A 23 -11.10 -0.42 -16.02
N SER A 24 -11.44 -1.38 -16.89
CA SER A 24 -11.21 -2.81 -16.63
C SER A 24 -9.73 -3.16 -16.48
N ARG A 25 -8.87 -2.59 -17.30
CA ARG A 25 -7.41 -2.82 -17.22
C ARG A 25 -6.78 -2.16 -16.00
N CYS A 26 -7.19 -0.94 -15.67
CA CYS A 26 -6.74 -0.25 -14.45
C CYS A 26 -7.23 -0.98 -13.18
N SER A 27 -8.45 -1.49 -13.17
CA SER A 27 -9.00 -2.24 -12.04
C SER A 27 -8.24 -3.55 -11.78
N LEU A 28 -7.86 -4.28 -12.85
CA LEU A 28 -7.10 -5.52 -12.73
C LEU A 28 -5.66 -5.25 -12.20
N SER A 29 -5.01 -4.20 -12.69
CA SER A 29 -3.68 -3.78 -12.20
C SER A 29 -3.72 -3.33 -10.74
N LEU A 30 -4.78 -2.64 -10.32
CA LEU A 30 -4.96 -2.18 -8.94
C LEU A 30 -5.11 -3.36 -7.97
N ILE A 31 -5.84 -4.42 -8.36
CA ILE A 31 -6.03 -5.62 -7.55
C ILE A 31 -4.70 -6.34 -7.31
N VAL A 32 -3.82 -6.42 -8.32
CA VAL A 32 -2.51 -7.07 -8.19
C VAL A 32 -1.59 -6.29 -7.22
N VAL A 33 -1.63 -4.96 -7.25
CA VAL A 33 -0.83 -4.12 -6.34
C VAL A 33 -1.30 -4.23 -4.89
N VAL A 34 -2.61 -4.34 -4.66
CA VAL A 34 -3.17 -4.48 -3.30
C VAL A 34 -2.83 -5.84 -2.69
N ALA A 35 -2.76 -6.91 -3.50
CA ALA A 35 -2.42 -8.25 -3.01
C ALA A 35 -0.96 -8.37 -2.52
N SER A 36 -0.05 -7.52 -2.99
CA SER A 36 1.37 -7.52 -2.58
C SER A 36 1.65 -6.75 -1.28
N GLY A 37 0.67 -6.02 -0.75
CA GLY A 37 0.83 -5.08 0.37
C GLY A 37 0.69 -5.67 1.78
N CYS A 38 0.45 -6.98 1.92
CA CYS A 38 0.17 -7.62 3.21
C CYS A 38 1.43 -8.08 3.97
N ALA A 39 2.64 -7.70 3.56
CA ALA A 39 3.86 -8.06 4.27
C ALA A 39 3.92 -7.34 5.62
N GLY A 40 3.86 -8.12 6.71
CA GLY A 40 4.13 -7.67 8.07
C GLY A 40 5.63 -7.50 8.32
N PRO A 41 6.04 -7.12 9.54
CA PRO A 41 7.45 -7.06 9.93
C PRO A 41 8.08 -8.45 9.84
N GLU A 42 9.20 -8.55 9.13
CA GLU A 42 9.90 -9.81 8.86
C GLU A 42 11.23 -9.82 9.63
N PRO A 43 11.57 -10.94 10.32
CA PRO A 43 12.84 -11.03 11.05
C PRO A 43 14.02 -11.14 10.08
N ILE A 44 15.08 -10.40 10.36
CA ILE A 44 16.37 -10.51 9.66
C ILE A 44 17.18 -11.58 10.37
N PHE A 45 17.57 -12.62 9.63
CA PHE A 45 18.34 -13.73 10.16
C PHE A 45 19.84 -13.44 10.14
N LYS A 46 20.50 -13.75 11.24
CA LYS A 46 21.95 -13.73 11.31
C LYS A 46 22.53 -14.89 10.51
N SER A 47 23.59 -14.62 9.74
CA SER A 47 24.27 -15.66 8.95
C SER A 47 25.00 -16.65 9.87
N THR A 48 24.31 -17.71 10.25
CA THR A 48 24.85 -18.82 11.04
C THR A 48 25.09 -20.03 10.17
N THR A 49 25.96 -20.97 10.60
CA THR A 49 26.18 -22.23 9.91
C THR A 49 24.85 -23.02 9.76
N TYR A 50 23.97 -22.92 10.75
CA TYR A 50 22.66 -23.56 10.73
C TYR A 50 21.78 -23.00 9.61
N LEU A 51 21.75 -21.69 9.42
CA LEU A 51 21.03 -21.05 8.34
C LEU A 51 21.58 -21.45 6.96
N GLN A 52 22.91 -21.56 6.82
CA GLN A 52 23.55 -21.98 5.57
C GLN A 52 23.21 -23.42 5.20
N LEU A 53 23.11 -24.32 6.18
CA LEU A 53 22.76 -25.72 5.96
C LEU A 53 21.29 -25.93 5.62
N HIS A 54 20.39 -25.17 6.22
CA HIS A 54 18.94 -25.34 6.05
C HIS A 54 18.32 -24.43 4.99
N GLY A 55 19.02 -23.38 4.61
CA GLY A 55 18.59 -22.40 3.62
C GLY A 55 17.65 -21.32 4.19
N GLN A 56 17.68 -20.18 3.53
CA GLN A 56 16.93 -18.98 3.94
C GLN A 56 15.40 -19.18 3.81
N GLN A 57 14.97 -19.92 2.79
CA GLN A 57 13.55 -20.20 2.59
C GLN A 57 12.94 -20.94 3.78
N LYS A 58 13.63 -21.96 4.29
CA LYS A 58 13.15 -22.71 5.45
C LYS A 58 13.12 -21.85 6.72
N ALA A 59 14.08 -20.94 6.88
CA ALA A 59 14.07 -20.00 8.00
C ALA A 59 12.85 -19.08 7.95
N GLN A 60 12.47 -18.62 6.77
CA GLN A 60 11.26 -17.79 6.57
C GLN A 60 9.99 -18.59 6.84
N ASP A 61 9.90 -19.84 6.39
CA ASP A 61 8.76 -20.72 6.67
C ASP A 61 8.59 -20.93 8.18
N GLU A 62 9.70 -21.16 8.90
CA GLU A 62 9.68 -21.31 10.36
C GLU A 62 9.33 -19.99 11.08
N ALA A 63 9.77 -18.85 10.55
CA ALA A 63 9.34 -17.55 11.05
C ALA A 63 7.83 -17.33 10.89
N ALA A 64 7.27 -17.71 9.75
CA ALA A 64 5.84 -17.64 9.52
C ALA A 64 5.05 -18.53 10.52
N VAL A 65 5.55 -19.73 10.83
CA VAL A 65 4.95 -20.59 11.85
C VAL A 65 5.01 -19.95 13.24
N CYS A 66 6.15 -19.34 13.61
CA CYS A 66 6.29 -18.62 14.88
C CYS A 66 5.38 -17.39 14.96
N ALA A 67 5.21 -16.67 13.85
CA ALA A 67 4.29 -15.56 13.72
C ALA A 67 2.85 -15.97 13.99
N VAL A 68 2.38 -17.04 13.34
CA VAL A 68 1.02 -17.58 13.56
C VAL A 68 0.80 -18.02 15.01
N LYS A 69 1.83 -18.57 15.66
CA LYS A 69 1.75 -18.93 17.09
C LYS A 69 1.61 -17.70 17.98
N ALA A 70 2.34 -16.62 17.68
CA ALA A 70 2.25 -15.36 18.39
C ALA A 70 0.84 -14.76 18.26
N GLU A 71 0.26 -14.77 17.07
CA GLU A 71 -1.10 -14.30 16.83
C GLU A 71 -2.14 -15.11 17.61
N ARG A 72 -2.03 -16.43 17.62
CA ARG A 72 -2.89 -17.30 18.41
C ARG A 72 -2.80 -17.05 19.91
N ALA A 73 -1.65 -16.57 20.37
CA ALA A 73 -1.44 -16.10 21.75
C ALA A 73 -2.02 -14.70 22.00
N GLY A 74 -2.68 -14.07 21.00
CA GLY A 74 -3.25 -12.73 21.09
C GLY A 74 -2.27 -11.59 20.90
N LEU A 75 -1.03 -11.87 20.47
CA LEU A 75 -0.03 -10.86 20.21
C LEU A 75 -0.23 -10.26 18.81
N GLN A 76 -0.15 -8.93 18.71
CA GLN A 76 -0.34 -8.21 17.45
C GLN A 76 1.03 -7.88 16.83
N HIS A 77 1.16 -8.03 15.52
CA HIS A 77 2.39 -7.78 14.77
C HIS A 77 2.98 -6.37 14.93
N GLY A 78 2.15 -5.37 15.22
CA GLY A 78 2.55 -3.97 15.19
C GLY A 78 2.20 -3.28 13.86
N THR A 79 3.09 -2.43 13.36
CA THR A 79 2.88 -1.74 12.08
C THR A 79 3.17 -2.67 10.90
N ASN A 80 2.29 -2.67 9.91
CA ASN A 80 2.47 -3.39 8.65
C ASN A 80 2.60 -2.41 7.47
N ARG A 81 3.17 -2.84 6.36
CA ARG A 81 3.36 -1.99 5.17
C ARG A 81 2.05 -1.47 4.61
N SER A 82 1.00 -2.29 4.60
CA SER A 82 -0.31 -1.87 4.12
C SER A 82 -0.94 -0.79 4.99
N GLY A 83 -0.81 -0.90 6.33
CA GLY A 83 -1.27 0.13 7.26
C GLY A 83 -0.50 1.43 7.11
N ASN A 84 0.84 1.36 7.00
CA ASN A 84 1.68 2.53 6.79
C ASN A 84 1.40 3.19 5.43
N ALA A 85 1.25 2.41 4.36
CA ALA A 85 0.90 2.90 3.04
C ALA A 85 -0.50 3.54 3.03
N GLY A 86 -1.47 2.90 3.67
CA GLY A 86 -2.83 3.43 3.79
C GLY A 86 -2.88 4.74 4.57
N ALA A 87 -2.17 4.84 5.69
CA ALA A 87 -2.06 6.08 6.46
C ALA A 87 -1.35 7.17 5.65
N GLY A 88 -0.27 6.84 4.94
CA GLY A 88 0.43 7.75 4.05
C GLY A 88 -0.48 8.26 2.92
N ALA A 89 -1.23 7.36 2.28
CA ALA A 89 -2.19 7.72 1.25
C ALA A 89 -3.29 8.66 1.77
N ALA A 90 -3.88 8.35 2.92
CA ALA A 90 -4.92 9.18 3.52
C ALA A 90 -4.42 10.60 3.80
N LEU A 91 -3.25 10.73 4.43
CA LEU A 91 -2.63 12.03 4.68
C LEU A 91 -2.26 12.75 3.38
N GLY A 92 -1.78 12.01 2.38
CA GLY A 92 -1.45 12.54 1.07
C GLY A 92 -2.68 13.06 0.33
N VAL A 93 -3.79 12.34 0.36
CA VAL A 93 -5.06 12.80 -0.25
C VAL A 93 -5.55 14.06 0.43
N ILE A 94 -5.58 14.10 1.76
CA ILE A 94 -6.06 15.27 2.52
C ILE A 94 -5.18 16.49 2.25
N GLY A 95 -3.86 16.34 2.38
CA GLY A 95 -2.90 17.42 2.14
C GLY A 95 -2.89 17.89 0.68
N GLY A 96 -2.87 16.93 -0.25
CA GLY A 96 -2.88 17.23 -1.69
C GLY A 96 -4.17 17.91 -2.13
N ALA A 97 -5.32 17.46 -1.62
CA ALA A 97 -6.61 18.09 -1.92
C ALA A 97 -6.67 19.53 -1.38
N ALA A 98 -6.17 19.78 -0.17
CA ALA A 98 -6.13 21.12 0.41
C ALA A 98 -5.25 22.08 -0.40
N VAL A 99 -4.04 21.64 -0.77
CA VAL A 99 -3.13 22.43 -1.63
C VAL A 99 -3.72 22.63 -3.02
N GLY A 100 -4.28 21.58 -3.63
CA GLY A 100 -4.91 21.66 -4.94
C GLY A 100 -6.14 22.56 -4.96
N ALA A 101 -6.97 22.52 -3.90
CA ALA A 101 -8.12 23.40 -3.77
C ALA A 101 -7.70 24.88 -3.67
N SER A 102 -6.66 25.20 -2.88
CA SER A 102 -6.14 26.56 -2.75
C SER A 102 -5.56 27.09 -4.06
N ALA A 103 -4.85 26.26 -4.82
CA ALA A 103 -4.36 26.62 -6.16
C ALA A 103 -5.51 26.82 -7.16
N GLY A 104 -6.62 26.08 -7.00
CA GLY A 104 -7.81 26.16 -7.83
C GLY A 104 -8.70 27.39 -7.59
N LEU A 105 -8.46 28.19 -6.55
CA LEU A 105 -9.27 29.37 -6.20
C LEU A 105 -9.43 30.37 -7.37
N VAL A 106 -8.39 30.50 -8.19
CA VAL A 106 -8.40 31.41 -9.36
C VAL A 106 -9.49 31.02 -10.36
N GLY A 107 -9.85 29.73 -10.47
CA GLY A 107 -10.90 29.22 -11.36
C GLY A 107 -12.31 29.17 -10.75
N GLY A 108 -12.51 29.80 -9.58
CA GLY A 108 -13.79 29.79 -8.86
C GLY A 108 -14.19 28.38 -8.36
N PRO A 109 -15.48 28.11 -8.10
CA PRO A 109 -15.94 26.83 -7.53
C PRO A 109 -15.54 25.61 -8.34
N THR A 110 -15.55 25.72 -9.67
CA THR A 110 -15.13 24.62 -10.57
C THR A 110 -13.63 24.37 -10.48
N GLY A 111 -12.82 25.44 -10.41
CA GLY A 111 -11.38 25.33 -10.28
C GLY A 111 -10.98 24.69 -8.94
N ILE A 112 -11.66 25.02 -7.86
CA ILE A 112 -11.45 24.41 -6.54
C ILE A 112 -11.72 22.89 -6.60
N ALA A 113 -12.83 22.47 -7.22
CA ALA A 113 -13.18 21.05 -7.31
C ALA A 113 -12.16 20.26 -8.14
N ILE A 114 -11.73 20.78 -9.29
CA ILE A 114 -10.73 20.16 -10.15
C ILE A 114 -9.37 20.13 -9.46
N GLY A 115 -8.97 21.23 -8.83
CA GLY A 115 -7.71 21.35 -8.12
C GLY A 115 -7.63 20.38 -6.94
N ALA A 116 -8.69 20.26 -6.13
CA ALA A 116 -8.77 19.34 -5.03
C ALA A 116 -8.69 17.87 -5.49
N ALA A 117 -9.41 17.54 -6.57
CA ALA A 117 -9.37 16.17 -7.12
C ALA A 117 -7.99 15.80 -7.67
N ALA A 118 -7.36 16.68 -8.45
CA ALA A 118 -6.04 16.45 -9.00
C ALA A 118 -4.97 16.41 -7.90
N GLY A 119 -5.00 17.37 -6.99
CA GLY A 119 -4.07 17.44 -5.85
C GLY A 119 -4.22 16.25 -4.92
N GLY A 120 -5.45 15.83 -4.61
CA GLY A 120 -5.72 14.64 -3.81
C GLY A 120 -5.22 13.35 -4.46
N ALA A 121 -5.40 13.19 -5.76
CA ALA A 121 -4.90 12.01 -6.49
C ALA A 121 -3.37 11.93 -6.48
N VAL A 122 -2.68 13.02 -6.80
CA VAL A 122 -1.21 13.08 -6.77
C VAL A 122 -0.69 12.91 -5.35
N GLY A 123 -1.28 13.62 -4.37
CA GLY A 123 -0.92 13.52 -2.97
C GLY A 123 -1.12 12.10 -2.42
N GLY A 124 -2.23 11.44 -2.79
CA GLY A 124 -2.49 10.05 -2.41
C GLY A 124 -1.42 9.08 -2.91
N ILE A 125 -1.01 9.21 -4.16
CA ILE A 125 0.06 8.38 -4.75
C ILE A 125 1.39 8.63 -4.02
N LEU A 126 1.79 9.87 -3.85
CA LEU A 126 3.03 10.23 -3.16
C LEU A 126 2.99 9.76 -1.69
N GLY A 127 1.84 9.91 -1.03
CA GLY A 127 1.63 9.45 0.33
C GLY A 127 1.72 7.93 0.47
N LEU A 128 1.19 7.17 -0.50
CA LEU A 128 1.36 5.72 -0.56
C LEU A 128 2.84 5.35 -0.57
N PHE A 129 3.61 5.93 -1.49
CA PHE A 129 5.05 5.66 -1.57
C PHE A 129 5.76 6.05 -0.27
N ALA A 130 5.53 7.24 0.27
CA ALA A 130 6.13 7.68 1.53
C ALA A 130 5.78 6.75 2.70
N GLY A 131 4.55 6.23 2.74
CA GLY A 131 4.11 5.26 3.74
C GLY A 131 4.83 3.91 3.65
N THR A 132 5.14 3.43 2.44
CA THR A 132 5.81 2.14 2.25
C THR A 132 7.28 2.14 2.68
N TYR A 133 7.93 3.29 2.69
CA TYR A 133 9.33 3.42 3.13
C TYR A 133 9.50 3.58 4.64
N LYS A 134 8.41 3.72 5.41
CA LYS A 134 8.51 3.76 6.87
C LYS A 134 9.02 2.43 7.39
N PRO A 135 10.01 2.46 8.32
CA PRO A 135 10.51 1.25 8.95
C PRO A 135 9.37 0.55 9.70
N LEU A 136 9.31 -0.76 9.59
CA LEU A 136 8.35 -1.59 10.30
C LEU A 136 8.88 -1.83 11.71
N HIS A 137 8.07 -1.49 12.71
CA HIS A 137 8.39 -1.76 14.10
C HIS A 137 7.39 -2.79 14.64
N PRO A 138 7.81 -4.04 14.85
CA PRO A 138 6.99 -5.01 15.54
C PRO A 138 6.76 -4.54 16.99
N ARG A 139 5.63 -4.93 17.57
CA ARG A 139 5.43 -4.74 19.01
C ARG A 139 6.46 -5.55 19.76
N GLN A 140 7.01 -5.01 20.82
CA GLN A 140 8.08 -5.65 21.59
C GLN A 140 7.69 -7.05 22.08
N ASP A 141 6.45 -7.20 22.53
CA ASP A 141 5.92 -8.49 23.01
C ASP A 141 5.88 -9.53 21.90
N TYR A 142 5.43 -9.13 20.71
CA TYR A 142 5.39 -9.98 19.52
C TYR A 142 6.79 -10.35 19.05
N ALA A 143 7.69 -9.37 18.94
CA ALA A 143 9.08 -9.58 18.56
C ALA A 143 9.78 -10.57 19.49
N ALA A 144 9.69 -10.36 20.80
CA ALA A 144 10.30 -11.22 21.80
C ALA A 144 9.77 -12.65 21.75
N PHE A 145 8.48 -12.85 21.48
CA PHE A 145 7.88 -14.17 21.30
C PHE A 145 8.43 -14.89 20.07
N VAL A 146 8.43 -14.20 18.92
CA VAL A 146 8.91 -14.78 17.66
C VAL A 146 10.40 -15.09 17.71
N GLU A 147 11.22 -14.19 18.27
CA GLU A 147 12.65 -14.41 18.46
C GLU A 147 12.94 -15.62 19.35
N ARG A 148 12.21 -15.77 20.47
CA ARG A 148 12.34 -16.94 21.34
C ARG A 148 11.97 -18.23 20.57
N CYS A 149 10.86 -18.23 19.86
CA CYS A 149 10.40 -19.37 19.08
C CYS A 149 11.42 -19.76 17.99
N LEU A 150 12.03 -18.78 17.31
CA LEU A 150 13.07 -19.01 16.31
C LEU A 150 14.37 -19.54 16.93
N LYS A 151 14.76 -18.99 18.08
CA LYS A 151 15.94 -19.46 18.83
C LYS A 151 15.81 -20.91 19.28
N GLU A 152 14.62 -21.34 19.71
CA GLU A 152 14.33 -22.74 20.04
C GLU A 152 14.50 -23.67 18.83
N LYS A 153 14.33 -23.14 17.61
CA LYS A 153 14.52 -23.84 16.34
C LYS A 153 15.94 -23.74 15.78
N GLY A 154 16.85 -23.04 16.49
CA GLY A 154 18.24 -22.87 16.10
C GLY A 154 18.54 -21.68 15.20
N TYR A 155 17.56 -20.79 14.96
CA TYR A 155 17.76 -19.56 14.18
C TYR A 155 18.04 -18.38 15.10
N GLU A 156 19.05 -17.58 14.74
CA GLU A 156 19.34 -16.31 15.40
C GLU A 156 18.87 -15.15 14.53
N THR A 157 18.21 -14.18 15.13
CA THR A 157 17.74 -12.96 14.48
C THR A 157 18.64 -11.79 14.83
N GLU A 158 18.87 -10.90 13.86
CA GLU A 158 19.69 -9.70 14.01
C GLU A 158 18.83 -8.42 14.09
N GLY A 159 17.59 -8.48 13.63
CA GLY A 159 16.69 -7.35 13.62
C GLY A 159 15.38 -7.64 12.88
N TRP A 160 14.67 -6.57 12.53
CA TRP A 160 13.37 -6.61 11.82
C TRP A 160 13.37 -5.63 10.65
N GLN A 161 12.70 -6.00 9.56
CA GLN A 161 12.51 -5.15 8.37
C GLN A 161 11.05 -5.00 7.95
#